data_b312dfe11d027a103ab1b4c547baa2d4
#
_entry.id   b312dfe11d027a103ab1b4c547baa2d4
#
_cell.length_a   1.000
_cell.length_b   1.000
_cell.length_c   1.000
_cell.angle_alpha   90.00
_cell.angle_beta   90.00
_cell.angle_gamma   90.00
#
_symmetry.space_group_name_H-M   'P 1'
#
loop_
_entity.id
_entity.type
_entity.pdbx_description
1 polymer ?
#
loop_
_entity_poly.entity_id
_entity_poly.type
_entity_poly.pdbx_seq_one_letter_code
_entity_poly.pdbx_strand_id
1 'polypeptide(L)'
;MIITQEKNKQVVQSHDFDQVNCTIDAEDMRYVASLLRNNYSKPILAVIREITANALDANLEAGSKKRAIVKVPSSFSPVFSVRDFGGGISKEDVFGLYSKYGKSTKRDSNIYIGAFGIGKFAPLSYGDNFTCTSYHNGYKTAYNIFVDENDDTKIVRLHEPELSNEPTGLCIGVAVAN
;
A
#
# COMPACT_ATOMS: atom_id res chain seq x y z
N MET A 1 -2.21 -11.83 17.36
CA MET A 1 -1.10 -12.54 18.02
C MET A 1 -0.42 -13.40 16.95
N ILE A 2 0.69 -12.91 16.38
CA ILE A 2 1.49 -13.71 15.44
C ILE A 2 2.49 -14.46 16.30
N ILE A 3 2.30 -15.77 16.40
CA ILE A 3 3.27 -16.64 17.06
C ILE A 3 4.44 -16.80 16.08
N THR A 4 5.50 -16.04 16.28
CA THR A 4 6.78 -16.28 15.62
C THR A 4 7.38 -17.54 16.25
N GLN A 5 7.09 -18.71 15.67
CA GLN A 5 7.93 -19.87 15.92
C GLN A 5 9.25 -19.63 15.17
N GLU A 6 10.33 -19.39 15.89
CA GLU A 6 11.67 -19.63 15.36
C GLU A 6 11.75 -21.12 14.99
N LYS A 7 11.49 -21.43 13.74
CA LYS A 7 11.78 -22.74 13.18
C LYS A 7 13.27 -22.80 12.93
N ASN A 8 14.03 -23.32 13.89
CA ASN A 8 15.33 -23.92 13.62
C ASN A 8 15.09 -25.11 12.68
N LYS A 9 15.05 -24.83 11.38
CA LYS A 9 15.01 -25.86 10.35
C LYS A 9 16.42 -26.40 10.17
N GLN A 10 16.82 -27.37 11.00
CA GLN A 10 17.89 -28.28 10.61
C GLN A 10 17.32 -29.26 9.58
N VAL A 11 17.63 -29.04 8.32
CA VAL A 11 17.40 -30.04 7.27
C VAL A 11 18.54 -31.04 7.39
N VAL A 12 18.27 -32.22 7.96
CA VAL A 12 19.24 -33.32 7.94
C VAL A 12 19.17 -33.98 6.56
N GLN A 13 20.16 -33.72 5.72
CA GLN A 13 20.30 -34.37 4.43
C GLN A 13 21.16 -35.63 4.62
N SER A 14 20.62 -36.78 4.22
CA SER A 14 21.39 -38.06 4.20
C SER A 14 22.16 -38.30 2.92
N HIS A 15 21.88 -37.50 1.87
CA HIS A 15 22.57 -37.58 0.55
C HIS A 15 22.68 -36.20 -0.08
N ASP A 16 23.68 -35.99 -0.94
CA ASP A 16 23.85 -34.79 -1.75
C ASP A 16 22.86 -34.83 -2.93
N PHE A 17 21.73 -34.17 -2.74
CA PHE A 17 20.74 -33.92 -3.79
C PHE A 17 20.88 -32.50 -4.32
N ASP A 18 20.62 -32.32 -5.61
CA ASP A 18 20.56 -31.00 -6.22
C ASP A 18 19.49 -30.16 -5.57
N GLN A 19 19.84 -28.94 -5.21
CA GLN A 19 18.91 -27.95 -4.62
C GLN A 19 18.82 -26.72 -5.49
N VAL A 20 17.61 -26.21 -5.69
CA VAL A 20 17.35 -24.95 -6.37
C VAL A 20 16.40 -24.09 -5.55
N ASN A 21 16.68 -22.81 -5.47
CA ASN A 21 15.77 -21.87 -4.87
C ASN A 21 14.62 -21.54 -5.85
N CYS A 22 13.38 -21.67 -5.39
CA CYS A 22 12.24 -21.18 -6.18
C CYS A 22 12.27 -19.65 -6.21
N THR A 23 12.28 -19.08 -7.40
CA THR A 23 12.25 -17.64 -7.65
C THR A 23 11.07 -17.32 -8.57
N ILE A 24 10.70 -16.04 -8.63
CA ILE A 24 9.73 -15.52 -9.61
C ILE A 24 10.51 -14.64 -10.56
N ASP A 25 10.46 -14.96 -11.84
CA ASP A 25 11.11 -14.17 -12.86
C ASP A 25 10.42 -12.81 -13.05
N ALA A 26 11.17 -11.81 -13.51
CA ALA A 26 10.66 -10.46 -13.67
C ALA A 26 9.45 -10.39 -14.63
N GLU A 27 9.42 -11.29 -15.63
CA GLU A 27 8.32 -11.39 -16.60
C GLU A 27 7.04 -11.90 -15.97
N ASP A 28 7.13 -12.75 -14.94
CA ASP A 28 5.98 -13.33 -14.23
C ASP A 28 5.45 -12.40 -13.11
N MET A 29 6.17 -11.33 -12.78
CA MET A 29 5.76 -10.41 -11.71
C MET A 29 4.41 -9.73 -11.98
N ARG A 30 4.05 -9.49 -13.24
CA ARG A 30 2.73 -8.96 -13.63
C ARG A 30 1.62 -9.91 -13.24
N TYR A 31 1.78 -11.20 -13.55
CA TYR A 31 0.82 -12.24 -13.18
C TYR A 31 0.65 -12.34 -11.66
N VAL A 32 1.75 -12.33 -10.92
CA VAL A 32 1.71 -12.33 -9.45
C VAL A 32 1.01 -11.10 -8.90
N ALA A 33 1.28 -9.92 -9.47
CA ALA A 33 0.61 -8.68 -9.08
C ALA A 33 -0.91 -8.74 -9.34
N SER A 34 -1.31 -9.29 -10.48
CA SER A 34 -2.71 -9.53 -10.85
C SER A 34 -3.38 -10.49 -9.86
N LEU A 35 -2.74 -11.62 -9.53
CA LEU A 35 -3.24 -12.56 -8.53
C LEU A 35 -3.44 -11.90 -7.16
N LEU A 36 -2.50 -11.06 -6.72
CA LEU A 36 -2.59 -10.36 -5.44
C LEU A 36 -3.76 -9.37 -5.43
N ARG A 37 -3.99 -8.64 -6.53
CA ARG A 37 -5.15 -7.73 -6.68
C ARG A 37 -6.46 -8.49 -6.63
N ASN A 38 -6.55 -9.63 -7.32
CA ASN A 38 -7.78 -10.42 -7.48
C ASN A 38 -8.06 -11.37 -6.30
N ASN A 39 -7.18 -11.45 -5.31
CA ASN A 39 -7.31 -12.37 -4.17
C ASN A 39 -8.34 -11.93 -3.11
N TYR A 40 -8.95 -10.77 -3.26
CA TYR A 40 -9.95 -10.28 -2.31
C TYR A 40 -11.36 -10.72 -2.68
N SER A 41 -11.93 -11.64 -1.91
CA SER A 41 -13.32 -12.10 -2.09
C SER A 41 -14.37 -10.99 -1.90
N LYS A 42 -14.01 -9.93 -1.17
CA LYS A 42 -14.85 -8.76 -0.90
C LYS A 42 -14.03 -7.49 -1.09
N PRO A 43 -13.83 -7.01 -2.33
CA PRO A 43 -12.94 -5.89 -2.66
C PRO A 43 -13.23 -4.62 -1.85
N ILE A 44 -14.49 -4.21 -1.73
CA ILE A 44 -14.87 -3.01 -0.96
C ILE A 44 -14.40 -3.08 0.48
N LEU A 45 -14.62 -4.22 1.17
CA LEU A 45 -14.18 -4.41 2.55
C LEU A 45 -12.66 -4.45 2.66
N ALA A 46 -11.98 -5.04 1.67
CA ALA A 46 -10.54 -5.05 1.61
C ALA A 46 -9.97 -3.63 1.49
N VAL A 47 -10.51 -2.82 0.58
CA VAL A 47 -10.11 -1.40 0.42
C VAL A 47 -10.27 -0.65 1.74
N ILE A 48 -11.45 -0.71 2.36
CA ILE A 48 -11.72 0.00 3.62
C ILE A 48 -10.73 -0.45 4.70
N ARG A 49 -10.55 -1.76 4.87
CA ARG A 49 -9.67 -2.32 5.90
C ARG A 49 -8.21 -1.92 5.69
N GLU A 50 -7.67 -2.15 4.50
CA GLU A 50 -6.25 -1.96 4.22
C GLU A 50 -5.84 -0.48 4.30
N ILE A 51 -6.61 0.43 3.68
CA ILE A 51 -6.23 1.85 3.72
C ILE A 51 -6.46 2.47 5.10
N THR A 52 -7.46 2.00 5.86
CA THR A 52 -7.68 2.47 7.24
C THR A 52 -6.59 1.95 8.17
N ALA A 53 -6.22 0.67 8.06
CA ALA A 53 -5.14 0.09 8.83
C ALA A 53 -3.80 0.81 8.58
N ASN A 54 -3.48 1.08 7.30
CA ASN A 54 -2.27 1.81 6.92
C ASN A 54 -2.27 3.23 7.49
N ALA A 55 -3.41 3.92 7.50
CA ALA A 55 -3.55 5.26 8.07
C ALA A 55 -3.36 5.27 9.59
N LEU A 56 -3.89 4.27 10.30
CA LEU A 56 -3.70 4.11 11.74
C LEU A 56 -2.23 3.82 12.08
N ASP A 57 -1.61 2.91 11.33
CA ASP A 57 -0.19 2.58 11.48
C ASP A 57 0.72 3.80 11.25
N ALA A 58 0.44 4.60 10.21
CA ALA A 58 1.19 5.80 9.89
C ALA A 58 1.08 6.86 11.01
N ASN A 59 -0.11 7.03 11.58
CA ASN A 59 -0.32 7.90 12.73
C ASN A 59 0.46 7.42 13.96
N LEU A 60 0.42 6.12 14.23
CA LEU A 60 1.14 5.50 15.34
C LEU A 60 2.65 5.68 15.20
N GLU A 61 3.19 5.40 14.02
CA GLU A 61 4.62 5.52 13.70
C GLU A 61 5.13 6.96 13.88
N ALA A 62 4.32 7.94 13.48
CA ALA A 62 4.65 9.36 13.64
C ALA A 62 4.36 9.91 15.04
N GLY A 63 3.82 9.11 15.97
CA GLY A 63 3.37 9.59 17.28
C GLY A 63 2.25 10.64 17.20
N SER A 64 1.50 10.65 16.11
CA SER A 64 0.45 11.64 15.87
C SER A 64 -0.73 11.47 16.81
N LYS A 65 -1.14 12.55 17.48
CA LYS A 65 -2.36 12.59 18.30
C LYS A 65 -3.62 12.90 17.48
N LYS A 66 -3.47 13.23 16.20
CA LYS A 66 -4.60 13.48 15.29
C LYS A 66 -5.23 12.16 14.88
N ARG A 67 -6.55 12.15 14.79
CA ARG A 67 -7.29 10.99 14.28
C ARG A 67 -7.26 11.01 12.75
N ALA A 68 -7.16 9.84 12.14
CA ALA A 68 -7.37 9.69 10.70
C ALA A 68 -8.79 10.18 10.33
N ILE A 69 -8.90 10.83 9.18
CA ILE A 69 -10.18 11.34 8.67
C ILE A 69 -10.64 10.40 7.56
N VAL A 70 -11.85 9.87 7.72
CA VAL A 70 -12.52 9.05 6.71
C VAL A 70 -13.64 9.88 6.10
N LYS A 71 -13.63 10.01 4.77
CA LYS A 71 -14.73 10.61 4.00
C LYS A 71 -15.43 9.51 3.22
N VAL A 72 -16.74 9.39 3.45
CA VAL A 72 -17.58 8.43 2.71
C VAL A 72 -18.09 9.08 1.41
N PRO A 73 -18.31 8.28 0.36
CA PRO A 73 -18.86 8.78 -0.89
C PRO A 73 -20.23 9.42 -0.71
N SER A 74 -20.52 10.42 -1.54
CA SER A 74 -21.84 11.06 -1.64
C SER A 74 -22.14 11.37 -3.11
N SER A 75 -23.38 11.74 -3.41
CA SER A 75 -23.79 12.12 -4.77
C SER A 75 -22.97 13.30 -5.34
N PHE A 76 -22.47 14.19 -4.47
CA PHE A 76 -21.65 15.33 -4.89
C PHE A 76 -20.14 15.04 -4.92
N SER A 77 -19.71 13.99 -4.23
CA SER A 77 -18.30 13.58 -4.17
C SER A 77 -18.24 12.05 -4.10
N PRO A 78 -18.24 11.36 -5.26
CA PRO A 78 -18.27 9.90 -5.31
C PRO A 78 -16.87 9.31 -5.04
N VAL A 79 -16.20 9.79 -3.97
CA VAL A 79 -14.86 9.35 -3.59
C VAL A 79 -14.87 8.90 -2.12
N PHE A 80 -14.49 7.65 -1.89
CA PHE A 80 -14.09 7.20 -0.57
C PHE A 80 -12.65 7.62 -0.30
N SER A 81 -12.38 8.28 0.81
CA SER A 81 -10.99 8.64 1.12
C SER A 81 -10.64 8.50 2.59
N VAL A 82 -9.37 8.18 2.85
CA VAL A 82 -8.79 8.14 4.19
C VAL A 82 -7.55 9.01 4.21
N ARG A 83 -7.52 9.96 5.15
CA ARG A 83 -6.42 10.89 5.40
C ARG A 83 -5.78 10.56 6.75
N ASP A 84 -4.50 10.19 6.74
CA ASP A 84 -3.69 10.08 7.95
C ASP A 84 -2.90 11.38 8.24
N PHE A 85 -2.24 11.40 9.39
CA PHE A 85 -1.37 12.46 9.84
C PHE A 85 0.00 11.88 10.25
N GLY A 86 0.48 10.93 9.47
CA GLY A 86 1.81 10.37 9.55
C GLY A 86 2.89 11.27 8.96
N GLY A 87 4.03 10.70 8.60
CA GLY A 87 5.16 11.44 8.01
C GLY A 87 4.95 11.91 6.57
N GLY A 88 3.91 11.42 5.89
CA GLY A 88 3.82 11.54 4.45
C GLY A 88 4.85 10.64 3.75
N ILE A 89 4.97 10.76 2.43
CA ILE A 89 5.95 9.99 1.62
C ILE A 89 6.71 10.97 0.73
N SER A 90 8.04 10.87 0.68
CA SER A 90 8.86 11.63 -0.25
C SER A 90 8.64 11.13 -1.68
N LYS A 91 9.03 11.94 -2.69
CA LYS A 91 8.99 11.54 -4.09
C LYS A 91 9.83 10.28 -4.34
N GLU A 92 11.01 10.23 -3.74
CA GLU A 92 11.95 9.13 -3.86
C GLU A 92 11.35 7.84 -3.30
N ASP A 93 10.66 7.92 -2.17
CA ASP A 93 10.00 6.76 -1.55
C ASP A 93 8.75 6.30 -2.32
N VAL A 94 8.00 7.21 -2.95
CA VAL A 94 6.89 6.81 -3.82
C VAL A 94 7.39 5.95 -4.97
N PHE A 95 8.43 6.37 -5.67
CA PHE A 95 8.99 5.63 -6.80
C PHE A 95 9.92 4.48 -6.37
N GLY A 96 10.55 4.57 -5.22
CA GLY A 96 11.49 3.56 -4.73
C GLY A 96 10.86 2.45 -3.89
N LEU A 97 10.04 2.81 -2.90
CA LEU A 97 9.50 1.88 -1.91
C LEU A 97 8.01 1.58 -2.16
N TYR A 98 7.20 2.63 -2.40
CA TYR A 98 5.76 2.46 -2.57
C TYR A 98 5.43 1.68 -3.84
N SER A 99 6.24 1.83 -4.90
CA SER A 99 6.07 1.11 -6.17
C SER A 99 6.32 -0.42 -6.08
N LYS A 100 6.96 -0.91 -5.01
CA LYS A 100 7.36 -2.34 -4.92
C LYS A 100 6.34 -3.17 -4.17
N TYR A 101 5.81 -4.20 -4.82
CA TYR A 101 4.98 -5.22 -4.19
C TYR A 101 5.76 -5.97 -3.11
N GLY A 102 5.08 -6.31 -2.02
CA GLY A 102 5.68 -7.08 -0.94
C GLY A 102 6.74 -6.34 -0.11
N LYS A 103 7.14 -5.11 -0.45
CA LYS A 103 8.07 -4.32 0.36
C LYS A 103 7.31 -3.59 1.46
N SER A 104 7.65 -3.89 2.71
CA SER A 104 7.11 -3.25 3.90
C SER A 104 8.23 -3.03 4.91
N THR A 105 8.25 -1.88 5.55
CA THR A 105 9.14 -1.57 6.67
C THR A 105 8.64 -2.14 8.01
N LYS A 106 7.45 -2.76 8.01
CA LYS A 106 6.69 -3.13 9.21
C LYS A 106 6.67 -4.63 9.51
N ARG A 107 7.42 -5.46 8.75
CA ARG A 107 7.37 -6.93 8.84
C ARG A 107 7.77 -7.51 10.19
N ASP A 108 8.70 -6.87 10.85
CA ASP A 108 9.31 -7.40 12.09
C ASP A 108 8.68 -6.81 13.35
N SER A 109 7.50 -6.19 13.26
CA SER A 109 6.82 -5.56 14.37
C SER A 109 5.39 -6.08 14.55
N ASN A 110 5.06 -6.48 15.78
CA ASN A 110 3.70 -6.89 16.19
C ASN A 110 2.79 -5.69 16.55
N ILE A 111 3.30 -4.45 16.44
CA ILE A 111 2.59 -3.21 16.82
C ILE A 111 1.72 -2.73 15.66
N TYR A 112 2.15 -2.98 14.42
CA TYR A 112 1.47 -2.50 13.22
C TYR A 112 0.45 -3.51 12.69
N ILE A 113 -0.64 -2.99 12.09
CA ILE A 113 -1.74 -3.78 11.53
C ILE A 113 -1.38 -4.27 10.12
N GLY A 114 -0.70 -3.44 9.32
CA GLY A 114 -0.31 -3.73 7.94
C GLY A 114 1.14 -4.22 7.82
N ALA A 115 1.36 -5.53 7.60
CA ALA A 115 2.70 -6.12 7.59
C ALA A 115 3.19 -6.61 6.21
N PHE A 116 2.28 -6.89 5.27
CA PHE A 116 2.64 -7.67 4.06
C PHE A 116 3.11 -6.83 2.87
N GLY A 117 2.96 -5.51 2.89
CA GLY A 117 3.41 -4.62 1.80
C GLY A 117 2.61 -4.73 0.50
N ILE A 118 1.49 -5.47 0.50
CA ILE A 118 0.55 -5.61 -0.63
C ILE A 118 -0.73 -4.81 -0.42
N GLY A 119 -1.14 -4.59 0.82
CA GLY A 119 -2.39 -3.92 1.19
C GLY A 119 -2.51 -2.49 0.64
N LYS A 120 -1.37 -1.81 0.39
CA LYS A 120 -1.35 -0.48 -0.24
C LYS A 120 -1.95 -0.44 -1.65
N PHE A 121 -2.00 -1.59 -2.34
CA PHE A 121 -2.62 -1.76 -3.65
C PHE A 121 -4.03 -2.37 -3.59
N ALA A 122 -4.58 -2.59 -2.40
CA ALA A 122 -5.95 -3.09 -2.26
C ALA A 122 -6.99 -2.25 -3.03
N PRO A 123 -6.87 -0.91 -3.19
CA PRO A 123 -7.77 -0.15 -4.03
C PRO A 123 -7.91 -0.67 -5.47
N LEU A 124 -6.84 -1.23 -6.04
CA LEU A 124 -6.86 -1.81 -7.40
C LEU A 124 -7.66 -3.13 -7.50
N SER A 125 -8.11 -3.69 -6.39
CA SER A 125 -9.05 -4.82 -6.41
C SER A 125 -10.50 -4.38 -6.62
N TYR A 126 -10.79 -3.09 -6.40
CA TYR A 126 -12.13 -2.51 -6.55
C TYR A 126 -12.28 -1.72 -7.85
N GLY A 127 -11.24 -1.02 -8.28
CA GLY A 127 -11.23 -0.23 -9.50
C GLY A 127 -9.83 -0.16 -10.11
N ASP A 128 -9.74 0.31 -11.34
CA ASP A 128 -8.51 0.30 -12.12
C ASP A 128 -7.50 1.38 -11.69
N ASN A 129 -7.91 2.30 -10.82
CA ASN A 129 -7.05 3.36 -10.32
C ASN A 129 -7.48 3.89 -8.94
N PHE A 130 -6.54 4.57 -8.29
CA PHE A 130 -6.78 5.36 -7.09
C PHE A 130 -5.78 6.50 -6.98
N THR A 131 -6.09 7.51 -6.18
CA THR A 131 -5.22 8.65 -5.93
C THR A 131 -4.51 8.52 -4.58
N CYS A 132 -3.25 8.98 -4.55
CA CYS A 132 -2.46 9.14 -3.34
C CYS A 132 -1.94 10.58 -3.27
N THR A 133 -2.40 11.35 -2.30
CA THR A 133 -1.87 12.69 -2.06
C THR A 133 -0.97 12.65 -0.83
N SER A 134 0.30 13.01 -1.02
CA SER A 134 1.28 13.12 0.06
C SER A 134 1.45 14.58 0.48
N TYR A 135 1.49 14.78 1.79
CA TYR A 135 1.86 16.02 2.44
C TYR A 135 3.15 15.76 3.21
N HIS A 136 4.27 16.19 2.66
CA HIS A 136 5.60 15.89 3.17
C HIS A 136 6.51 17.11 3.09
N ASN A 137 7.20 17.45 4.19
CA ASN A 137 8.16 18.57 4.26
C ASN A 137 7.62 19.91 3.71
N GLY A 138 6.37 20.26 4.02
CA GLY A 138 5.75 21.52 3.58
C GLY A 138 5.31 21.54 2.11
N TYR A 139 5.30 20.40 1.45
CA TYR A 139 4.81 20.24 0.09
C TYR A 139 3.66 19.24 0.03
N LYS A 140 2.74 19.51 -0.89
CA LYS A 140 1.67 18.62 -1.31
C LYS A 140 1.99 18.10 -2.71
N THR A 141 1.92 16.80 -2.90
CA THR A 141 2.10 16.15 -4.20
C THR A 141 1.06 15.05 -4.36
N ALA A 142 0.41 14.98 -5.52
CA ALA A 142 -0.58 13.96 -5.81
C ALA A 142 -0.09 13.00 -6.90
N TYR A 143 -0.45 11.74 -6.74
CA TYR A 143 -0.13 10.64 -7.63
C TYR A 143 -1.41 9.90 -8.01
N ASN A 144 -1.46 9.41 -9.24
CA ASN A 144 -2.42 8.39 -9.66
C ASN A 144 -1.71 7.05 -9.76
N ILE A 145 -2.28 6.04 -9.14
CA ILE A 145 -1.83 4.65 -9.21
C ILE A 145 -2.90 3.90 -10.00
N PHE A 146 -2.51 3.25 -11.08
CA PHE A 146 -3.46 2.60 -11.99
C PHE A 146 -2.87 1.35 -12.64
N VAL A 147 -3.74 0.54 -13.20
CA VAL A 147 -3.39 -0.62 -14.01
C VAL A 147 -3.53 -0.22 -15.48
N ASP A 148 -2.48 -0.40 -16.27
CA ASP A 148 -2.51 -0.08 -17.69
C ASP A 148 -3.07 -1.26 -18.52
N GLU A 149 -3.18 -1.06 -19.84
CA GLU A 149 -3.68 -2.06 -20.81
C GLU A 149 -2.86 -3.35 -20.86
N ASN A 150 -1.62 -3.33 -20.38
CA ASN A 150 -0.73 -4.50 -20.29
C ASN A 150 -0.79 -5.19 -18.91
N ASP A 151 -1.75 -4.82 -18.07
CA ASP A 151 -1.89 -5.27 -16.67
C ASP A 151 -0.72 -4.86 -15.74
N ASP A 152 0.07 -3.87 -16.16
CA ASP A 152 1.13 -3.30 -15.32
C ASP A 152 0.58 -2.24 -14.37
N THR A 153 0.99 -2.31 -13.10
CA THR A 153 0.69 -1.24 -12.14
C THR A 153 1.67 -0.08 -12.34
N LYS A 154 1.12 1.08 -12.65
CA LYS A 154 1.87 2.33 -12.87
C LYS A 154 1.58 3.34 -11.77
N ILE A 155 2.57 4.19 -11.50
CA ILE A 155 2.44 5.37 -10.63
C ILE A 155 2.84 6.59 -11.42
N VAL A 156 1.93 7.55 -11.54
CA VAL A 156 2.17 8.81 -12.25
C VAL A 156 1.93 9.97 -11.29
N ARG A 157 2.84 10.92 -11.26
CA ARG A 157 2.66 12.18 -10.55
C ARG A 157 1.72 13.08 -11.35
N LEU A 158 0.70 13.63 -10.70
CA LEU A 158 -0.35 14.42 -11.38
C LEU A 158 0.04 15.88 -11.60
N HIS A 159 0.87 16.46 -10.74
CA HIS A 159 1.35 17.84 -10.83
C HIS A 159 2.69 18.01 -10.10
N GLU A 160 3.38 19.11 -10.36
CA GLU A 160 4.58 19.47 -9.59
C GLU A 160 4.23 19.68 -8.10
N PRO A 161 5.20 19.47 -7.17
CA PRO A 161 4.96 19.71 -5.76
C PRO A 161 4.52 21.16 -5.49
N GLU A 162 3.42 21.33 -4.76
CA GLU A 162 2.87 22.62 -4.34
C GLU A 162 3.23 22.89 -2.89
N LEU A 163 3.56 24.13 -2.53
CA LEU A 163 3.71 24.52 -1.13
C LEU A 163 2.39 24.31 -0.38
N SER A 164 2.47 23.74 0.81
CA SER A 164 1.30 23.43 1.61
C SER A 164 1.58 23.63 3.09
N ASN A 165 0.66 24.31 3.78
CA ASN A 165 0.66 24.43 5.23
C ASN A 165 -0.15 23.32 5.93
N GLU A 166 -0.68 22.37 5.16
CA GLU A 166 -1.37 21.21 5.71
C GLU A 166 -0.42 20.32 6.52
N PRO A 167 -0.90 19.70 7.61
CA PRO A 167 -0.09 18.74 8.34
C PRO A 167 0.40 17.60 7.46
N THR A 168 1.57 17.05 7.77
CA THR A 168 2.12 15.88 7.08
C THR A 168 1.17 14.68 7.10
N GLY A 169 1.37 13.74 6.19
CA GLY A 169 0.64 12.49 6.10
C GLY A 169 0.18 12.16 4.67
N LEU A 170 -0.65 11.14 4.52
CA LEU A 170 -1.20 10.70 3.24
C LEU A 170 -2.72 10.83 3.18
N CYS A 171 -3.24 11.03 1.99
CA CYS A 171 -4.65 10.89 1.68
C CYS A 171 -4.82 9.94 0.51
N ILE A 172 -5.44 8.79 0.74
CA ILE A 172 -5.79 7.83 -0.31
C ILE A 172 -7.24 8.06 -0.69
N GLY A 173 -7.50 8.24 -1.99
CA GLY A 173 -8.83 8.47 -2.55
C GLY A 173 -9.17 7.40 -3.59
N VAL A 174 -10.34 6.78 -3.44
CA VAL A 174 -10.86 5.75 -4.34
C VAL A 174 -12.19 6.21 -4.91
N ALA A 175 -12.26 6.38 -6.22
CA ALA A 175 -13.52 6.70 -6.90
C ALA A 175 -14.50 5.53 -6.77
N VAL A 176 -15.75 5.84 -6.43
CA VAL A 176 -16.82 4.84 -6.30
C VAL A 176 -17.74 4.99 -7.49
N ALA A 177 -17.96 3.88 -8.23
CA ALA A 177 -18.94 3.86 -9.30
C ALA A 177 -20.35 4.09 -8.72
N ASN A 178 -21.15 4.90 -9.43
CA ASN A 178 -22.55 5.14 -9.11
C ASN A 178 -23.41 3.93 -9.47
#